data_898cafea4856c1c109160223ca7b46f4
#
_entry.id   898cafea4856c1c109160223ca7b46f4
#
_cell.length_a   1.000
_cell.length_b   1.000
_cell.length_c   1.000
_cell.angle_alpha   90.00
_cell.angle_beta   90.00
_cell.angle_gamma   90.00
#
_symmetry.space_group_name_H-M   'P 1'
#
loop_
_entity.id
_entity.type
_entity.pdbx_description
1 polymer ?
#
loop_
_entity_poly.entity_id
_entity_poly.type
_entity_poly.pdbx_seq_one_letter_code
_entity_poly.pdbx_strand_id
1 'polypeptide(L)'
;MLVQLEHVRKKYGSFTLELNMQIPEDRIIGLIGANGAGKSTTFKLMLGLIRSDQGTVEVLGRNAADLGAEEKLEIGAVFSDSGFSEYLKVQQLIPVMSRFYPDFQEKEFRERCERFQIPLNKQIKEFSTGMKAKLNVLLALSHGSRLLLLDEPDGGAGCGRKRRDP
;
A
#
# COMPACT_ATOMS: atom_id res chain seq x y z
N MET A 1 5.86 -10.75 -15.42
CA MET A 1 6.24 -9.42 -14.91
C MET A 1 5.03 -8.81 -14.22
N LEU A 2 5.13 -8.40 -12.94
CA LEU A 2 4.01 -7.80 -12.22
C LEU A 2 3.85 -6.31 -12.53
N VAL A 3 4.98 -5.58 -12.62
CA VAL A 3 4.99 -4.14 -12.90
C VAL A 3 6.10 -3.81 -13.88
N GLN A 4 5.82 -2.93 -14.83
CA GLN A 4 6.77 -2.42 -15.80
C GLN A 4 6.51 -0.92 -16.02
N LEU A 5 7.50 -0.10 -15.73
CA LEU A 5 7.51 1.34 -15.96
C LEU A 5 8.62 1.64 -16.97
N GLU A 6 8.25 2.18 -18.14
CA GLU A 6 9.19 2.46 -19.20
C GLU A 6 9.15 3.94 -19.56
N HIS A 7 10.30 4.60 -19.46
CA HIS A 7 10.49 6.03 -19.77
C HIS A 7 9.44 6.93 -19.11
N VAL A 8 9.01 6.53 -17.90
CA VAL A 8 7.97 7.24 -17.17
C VAL A 8 8.47 8.60 -16.74
N ARG A 9 7.71 9.64 -17.09
CA ARG A 9 7.93 11.01 -16.62
C ARG A 9 6.65 11.57 -16.02
N LYS A 10 6.78 12.20 -14.85
CA LYS A 10 5.69 12.92 -14.18
C LYS A 10 6.22 14.23 -13.62
N LYS A 11 5.57 15.35 -13.99
CA LYS A 11 5.98 16.69 -13.58
C LYS A 11 4.96 17.31 -12.63
N TYR A 12 5.45 17.92 -11.56
CA TYR A 12 4.68 18.72 -10.61
C TYR A 12 5.44 20.02 -10.31
N GLY A 13 5.04 21.11 -10.95
CA GLY A 13 5.75 22.39 -10.80
C GLY A 13 7.24 22.26 -11.15
N SER A 14 8.10 22.44 -10.15
CA SER A 14 9.56 22.30 -10.29
C SER A 14 10.06 20.86 -10.12
N PHE A 15 9.25 19.95 -9.56
CA PHE A 15 9.63 18.54 -9.38
C PHE A 15 9.33 17.74 -10.64
N THR A 16 10.28 16.93 -11.06
CA THR A 16 10.09 15.96 -12.13
C THR A 16 10.54 14.58 -11.66
N LEU A 17 9.66 13.60 -11.72
CA LEU A 17 9.97 12.20 -11.55
C LEU A 17 10.30 11.62 -12.93
N GLU A 18 11.44 10.97 -13.06
CA GLU A 18 11.81 10.16 -14.22
C GLU A 18 12.27 8.80 -13.74
N LEU A 19 11.67 7.74 -14.28
CA LEU A 19 12.03 6.40 -13.82
C LEU A 19 11.77 5.32 -14.87
N ASN A 20 12.64 4.30 -14.83
CA ASN A 20 12.43 3.00 -15.45
C ASN A 20 12.53 1.94 -14.36
N MET A 21 11.55 1.03 -14.29
CA MET A 21 11.51 0.00 -13.25
C MET A 21 10.78 -1.23 -13.74
N GLN A 22 11.26 -2.41 -13.33
CA GLN A 22 10.60 -3.67 -13.57
C GLN A 22 10.51 -4.46 -12.27
N ILE A 23 9.32 -4.98 -11.97
CA ILE A 23 9.06 -5.83 -10.81
C ILE A 23 8.62 -7.20 -11.32
N PRO A 24 9.48 -8.23 -11.24
CA PRO A 24 9.10 -9.59 -11.57
C PRO A 24 8.17 -10.19 -10.49
N GLU A 25 7.56 -11.32 -10.79
CA GLU A 25 6.79 -12.10 -9.81
C GLU A 25 7.72 -12.67 -8.72
N ASP A 26 7.13 -13.01 -7.58
CA ASP A 26 7.81 -13.65 -6.44
C ASP A 26 9.05 -12.90 -5.91
N ARG A 27 8.99 -11.58 -5.91
CA ARG A 27 10.07 -10.72 -5.40
C ARG A 27 9.56 -9.68 -4.41
N ILE A 28 10.41 -9.38 -3.44
CA ILE A 28 10.28 -8.23 -2.55
C ILE A 28 11.27 -7.17 -3.02
N ILE A 29 10.77 -5.99 -3.36
CA ILE A 29 11.58 -4.88 -3.86
C ILE A 29 11.42 -3.68 -2.94
N GLY A 30 12.55 -3.13 -2.47
CA GLY A 30 12.57 -1.89 -1.69
C GLY A 30 12.79 -0.67 -2.58
N LEU A 31 11.86 0.27 -2.55
CA LEU A 31 12.01 1.58 -3.19
C LEU A 31 12.62 2.56 -2.18
N ILE A 32 13.90 2.89 -2.37
CA ILE A 32 14.66 3.73 -1.46
C ILE A 32 14.84 5.12 -2.07
N GLY A 33 14.73 6.14 -1.25
CA GLY A 33 14.94 7.53 -1.65
C GLY A 33 14.59 8.51 -0.53
N ALA A 34 15.10 9.73 -0.61
CA ALA A 34 14.78 10.81 0.32
C ALA A 34 13.29 11.17 0.30
N ASN A 35 12.83 11.91 1.32
CA ASN A 35 11.48 12.46 1.32
C ASN A 35 11.35 13.42 0.13
N GLY A 36 10.22 13.30 -0.61
CA GLY A 36 10.01 14.06 -1.85
C GLY A 36 10.66 13.46 -3.10
N ALA A 37 11.41 12.35 -3.01
CA ALA A 37 12.03 11.70 -4.18
C ALA A 37 11.03 11.05 -5.17
N GLY A 38 9.73 11.05 -4.86
CA GLY A 38 8.70 10.52 -5.75
C GLY A 38 8.23 9.10 -5.43
N LYS A 39 8.62 8.50 -4.30
CA LYS A 39 8.19 7.14 -3.91
C LYS A 39 6.67 6.97 -3.94
N SER A 40 5.93 7.80 -3.21
CA SER A 40 4.46 7.76 -3.19
C SER A 40 3.85 8.13 -4.54
N THR A 41 4.52 8.98 -5.35
CA THR A 41 4.11 9.27 -6.72
C THR A 41 4.21 8.01 -7.59
N THR A 42 5.28 7.23 -7.45
CA THR A 42 5.48 5.97 -8.15
C THR A 42 4.36 4.97 -7.81
N PHE A 43 4.01 4.83 -6.53
CA PHE A 43 2.88 3.97 -6.12
C PHE A 43 1.53 4.45 -6.69
N LYS A 44 1.29 5.77 -6.70
CA LYS A 44 0.06 6.33 -7.30
C LYS A 44 -0.02 6.08 -8.81
N LEU A 45 1.12 6.12 -9.52
CA LEU A 45 1.19 5.74 -10.93
C LEU A 45 0.85 4.26 -11.13
N MET A 46 1.43 3.35 -10.33
CA MET A 46 1.15 1.91 -10.42
C MET A 46 -0.32 1.59 -10.12
N LEU A 47 -0.97 2.34 -9.23
CA LEU A 47 -2.40 2.16 -8.90
C LEU A 47 -3.36 2.83 -9.89
N GLY A 48 -2.82 3.51 -10.91
CA GLY A 48 -3.65 4.27 -11.84
C GLY A 48 -4.38 5.46 -11.22
N LEU A 49 -3.95 5.91 -10.02
CA LEU A 49 -4.54 7.08 -9.34
C LEU A 49 -4.12 8.40 -9.98
N ILE A 50 -3.00 8.40 -10.67
CA ILE A 50 -2.49 9.51 -11.48
C ILE A 50 -1.93 8.96 -12.79
N ARG A 51 -1.90 9.78 -13.83
CA ARG A 51 -1.33 9.43 -15.13
C ARG A 51 0.08 10.00 -15.27
N SER A 52 0.97 9.26 -15.93
CA SER A 52 2.27 9.76 -16.38
C SER A 52 2.07 10.82 -17.47
N ASP A 53 3.01 11.75 -17.57
CA ASP A 53 3.01 12.73 -18.65
C ASP A 53 3.69 12.16 -19.90
N GLN A 54 4.62 11.19 -19.71
CA GLN A 54 5.29 10.43 -20.77
C GLN A 54 5.59 9.01 -20.29
N GLY A 55 5.87 8.11 -21.24
CA GLY A 55 6.18 6.72 -20.97
C GLY A 55 4.95 5.88 -20.63
N THR A 56 5.18 4.62 -20.30
CA THR A 56 4.15 3.63 -20.02
C THR A 56 4.28 3.07 -18.62
N VAL A 57 3.14 2.82 -17.99
CA VAL A 57 3.03 2.15 -16.67
C VAL A 57 2.12 0.96 -16.86
N GLU A 58 2.70 -0.23 -16.80
CA GLU A 58 1.95 -1.49 -16.87
C GLU A 58 1.98 -2.20 -15.51
N VAL A 59 0.82 -2.67 -15.07
CA VAL A 59 0.62 -3.42 -13.84
C VAL A 59 -0.27 -4.62 -14.13
N LEU A 60 0.16 -5.81 -13.72
CA LEU A 60 -0.51 -7.06 -13.99
C LEU A 60 -0.79 -7.31 -15.49
N GLY A 61 0.11 -6.80 -16.36
CA GLY A 61 -0.01 -6.92 -17.81
C GLY A 61 -1.00 -5.94 -18.46
N ARG A 62 -1.48 -4.92 -17.75
CA ARG A 62 -2.39 -3.89 -18.23
C ARG A 62 -1.85 -2.49 -17.98
N ASN A 63 -2.24 -1.52 -18.81
CA ASN A 63 -1.91 -0.13 -18.53
C ASN A 63 -2.56 0.30 -17.20
N ALA A 64 -1.77 0.85 -16.30
CA ALA A 64 -2.24 1.24 -14.97
C ALA A 64 -3.39 2.27 -15.01
N ALA A 65 -3.42 3.14 -16.03
CA ALA A 65 -4.48 4.13 -16.19
C ALA A 65 -5.84 3.51 -16.55
N ASP A 66 -5.87 2.26 -17.00
CA ASP A 66 -7.04 1.54 -17.46
C ASP A 66 -7.45 0.40 -16.52
N LEU A 67 -6.81 0.30 -15.33
CA LEU A 67 -7.15 -0.69 -14.32
C LEU A 67 -8.57 -0.48 -13.81
N GLY A 68 -9.42 -1.46 -14.03
CA GLY A 68 -10.79 -1.51 -13.52
C GLY A 68 -10.87 -1.97 -12.06
N ALA A 69 -12.09 -2.21 -11.60
CA ALA A 69 -12.33 -2.68 -10.24
C ALA A 69 -11.78 -4.10 -10.02
N GLU A 70 -11.92 -4.99 -11.00
CA GLU A 70 -11.47 -6.38 -10.92
C GLU A 70 -9.96 -6.48 -10.76
N GLU A 71 -9.20 -5.77 -11.60
CA GLU A 71 -7.74 -5.78 -11.51
C GLU A 71 -7.24 -5.14 -10.20
N LYS A 72 -7.93 -4.15 -9.67
CA LYS A 72 -7.60 -3.52 -8.39
C LYS A 72 -7.83 -4.43 -7.19
N LEU A 73 -8.68 -5.44 -7.30
CA LEU A 73 -8.83 -6.47 -6.27
C LEU A 73 -7.56 -7.33 -6.12
N GLU A 74 -6.76 -7.45 -7.18
CA GLU A 74 -5.50 -8.20 -7.16
C GLU A 74 -4.33 -7.36 -6.57
N ILE A 75 -4.57 -6.09 -6.20
CA ILE A 75 -3.54 -5.19 -5.67
C ILE A 75 -3.86 -4.84 -4.23
N GLY A 76 -2.99 -5.23 -3.31
CA GLY A 76 -3.00 -4.75 -1.93
C GLY A 76 -2.20 -3.46 -1.82
N ALA A 77 -2.80 -2.40 -1.29
CA ALA A 77 -2.11 -1.13 -1.09
C ALA A 77 -2.28 -0.63 0.34
N VAL A 78 -1.18 -0.27 0.97
CA VAL A 78 -1.15 0.36 2.30
C VAL A 78 -0.42 1.68 2.19
N PHE A 79 -1.12 2.76 2.52
CA PHE A 79 -0.56 4.11 2.61
C PHE A 79 -0.57 4.57 4.06
N SER A 80 0.30 5.50 4.40
CA SER A 80 0.39 6.08 5.75
C SER A 80 -0.95 6.67 6.23
N ASP A 81 -1.73 7.26 5.32
CA ASP A 81 -3.03 7.87 5.60
C ASP A 81 -4.21 6.93 5.28
N SER A 82 -3.94 5.69 4.85
CA SER A 82 -5.00 4.73 4.58
C SER A 82 -5.52 4.16 5.90
N GLY A 83 -6.77 4.40 6.18
CA GLY A 83 -7.34 3.90 7.42
C GLY A 83 -8.84 3.70 7.32
N PHE A 84 -9.29 2.68 8.02
CA PHE A 84 -10.71 2.51 8.32
C PHE A 84 -11.11 3.49 9.42
N SER A 85 -12.42 3.70 9.56
CA SER A 85 -12.92 4.49 10.68
C SER A 85 -12.36 3.98 12.00
N GLU A 86 -11.74 4.87 12.75
CA GLU A 86 -11.08 4.56 14.03
C GLU A 86 -12.06 4.05 15.12
N TYR A 87 -13.36 4.27 14.92
CA TYR A 87 -14.41 3.82 15.85
C TYR A 87 -14.84 2.38 15.62
N LEU A 88 -14.43 1.75 14.53
CA LEU A 88 -14.71 0.33 14.27
C LEU A 88 -13.83 -0.56 15.13
N LYS A 89 -14.39 -1.69 15.58
CA LYS A 89 -13.61 -2.80 16.10
C LYS A 89 -13.02 -3.61 14.93
N VAL A 90 -11.85 -4.21 15.14
CA VAL A 90 -11.20 -5.01 14.09
C VAL A 90 -12.11 -6.10 13.52
N GLN A 91 -12.87 -6.81 14.39
CA GLN A 91 -13.82 -7.83 13.93
C GLN A 91 -14.93 -7.30 13.01
N GLN A 92 -15.24 -5.99 13.06
CA GLN A 92 -16.25 -5.38 12.19
C GLN A 92 -15.70 -5.09 10.79
N LEU A 93 -14.38 -5.12 10.61
CA LEU A 93 -13.76 -5.03 9.28
C LEU A 93 -13.95 -6.31 8.47
N ILE A 94 -14.07 -7.47 9.14
CA ILE A 94 -14.16 -8.76 8.47
C ILE A 94 -15.33 -8.81 7.46
N PRO A 95 -16.59 -8.54 7.84
CA PRO A 95 -17.69 -8.56 6.88
C PRO A 95 -17.55 -7.48 5.80
N VAL A 96 -16.90 -6.36 6.10
CA VAL A 96 -16.61 -5.31 5.11
C VAL A 96 -15.62 -5.84 4.08
N MET A 97 -14.51 -6.41 4.55
CA MET A 97 -13.48 -6.98 3.67
C MET A 97 -14.03 -8.13 2.81
N SER A 98 -14.78 -9.06 3.41
CA SER A 98 -15.40 -10.17 2.67
C SER A 98 -16.40 -9.71 1.61
N ARG A 99 -17.03 -8.55 1.80
CA ARG A 99 -17.95 -7.99 0.80
C ARG A 99 -17.23 -7.33 -0.38
N PHE A 100 -16.12 -6.64 -0.12
CA PHE A 100 -15.35 -5.94 -1.15
C PHE A 100 -14.37 -6.84 -1.88
N TYR A 101 -13.81 -7.84 -1.19
CA TYR A 101 -12.79 -8.75 -1.70
C TYR A 101 -13.32 -10.18 -1.63
N PRO A 102 -13.77 -10.76 -2.76
CA PRO A 102 -14.31 -12.13 -2.79
C PRO A 102 -13.34 -13.18 -2.27
N ASP A 103 -12.04 -12.97 -2.48
CA ASP A 103 -10.96 -13.88 -2.05
C ASP A 103 -10.42 -13.57 -0.65
N PHE A 104 -11.15 -12.77 0.15
CA PHE A 104 -10.72 -12.44 1.51
C PHE A 104 -10.67 -13.67 2.40
N GLN A 105 -9.50 -13.98 2.90
CA GLN A 105 -9.19 -15.17 3.70
C GLN A 105 -9.44 -14.88 5.20
N GLU A 106 -10.70 -14.90 5.64
CA GLU A 106 -11.08 -14.56 7.02
C GLU A 106 -10.33 -15.39 8.06
N LYS A 107 -10.23 -16.72 7.84
CA LYS A 107 -9.54 -17.62 8.77
C LYS A 107 -8.08 -17.21 8.96
N GLU A 108 -7.37 -17.01 7.85
CA GLU A 108 -5.98 -16.57 7.89
C GLU A 108 -5.82 -15.18 8.50
N PHE A 109 -6.74 -14.27 8.22
CA PHE A 109 -6.72 -12.93 8.84
C PHE A 109 -6.82 -13.04 10.36
N ARG A 110 -7.72 -13.87 10.90
CA ARG A 110 -7.86 -14.09 12.34
C ARG A 110 -6.62 -14.71 12.95
N GLU A 111 -6.03 -15.73 12.32
CA GLU A 111 -4.79 -16.38 12.76
C GLU A 111 -3.61 -15.40 12.77
N ARG A 112 -3.50 -14.57 11.73
CA ARG A 112 -2.50 -13.49 11.66
C ARG A 112 -2.72 -12.45 12.77
N CYS A 113 -3.97 -12.03 13.03
CA CYS A 113 -4.28 -11.10 14.12
C CYS A 113 -3.84 -11.67 15.48
N GLU A 114 -4.11 -12.93 15.75
CA GLU A 114 -3.66 -13.60 16.96
C GLU A 114 -2.13 -13.63 17.06
N ARG A 115 -1.46 -14.09 16.01
CA ARG A 115 0.00 -14.17 15.95
C ARG A 115 0.69 -12.82 16.16
N PHE A 116 0.14 -11.74 15.61
CA PHE A 116 0.69 -10.39 15.72
C PHE A 116 0.10 -9.57 16.87
N GLN A 117 -0.70 -10.20 17.74
CA GLN A 117 -1.30 -9.61 18.94
C GLN A 117 -2.20 -8.41 18.63
N ILE A 118 -2.98 -8.50 17.57
CA ILE A 118 -3.99 -7.51 17.18
C ILE A 118 -5.35 -7.96 17.75
N PRO A 119 -5.89 -7.27 18.79
CA PRO A 119 -7.13 -7.68 19.45
C PRO A 119 -8.35 -7.36 18.56
N LEU A 120 -9.14 -8.41 18.24
CA LEU A 120 -10.30 -8.28 17.35
C LEU A 120 -11.45 -7.47 17.95
N ASN A 121 -11.57 -7.42 19.27
CA ASN A 121 -12.68 -6.80 20.00
C ASN A 121 -12.44 -5.33 20.40
N LYS A 122 -11.24 -4.79 20.17
CA LYS A 122 -10.90 -3.39 20.45
C LYS A 122 -11.17 -2.48 19.28
N GLN A 123 -11.46 -1.21 19.56
CA GLN A 123 -11.59 -0.17 18.55
C GLN A 123 -10.21 0.26 18.03
N ILE A 124 -10.14 0.60 16.74
CA ILE A 124 -8.88 0.99 16.10
C ILE A 124 -8.28 2.26 16.72
N LYS A 125 -9.11 3.17 17.25
CA LYS A 125 -8.63 4.37 17.98
C LYS A 125 -7.78 4.05 19.21
N GLU A 126 -7.95 2.84 19.80
CA GLU A 126 -7.20 2.39 20.96
C GLU A 126 -5.81 1.83 20.58
N PHE A 127 -5.53 1.72 19.30
CA PHE A 127 -4.29 1.15 18.79
C PHE A 127 -3.18 2.20 18.73
N SER A 128 -1.97 1.75 19.09
CA SER A 128 -0.76 2.52 18.77
C SER A 128 -0.57 2.64 17.25
N THR A 129 0.22 3.61 16.80
CA THR A 129 0.57 3.77 15.37
C THR A 129 1.10 2.46 14.78
N GLY A 130 1.99 1.76 15.49
CA GLY A 130 2.51 0.47 15.05
C GLY A 130 1.46 -0.64 14.98
N MET A 131 0.45 -0.66 15.85
CA MET A 131 -0.66 -1.61 15.76
C MET A 131 -1.57 -1.30 14.58
N LYS A 132 -1.85 -0.03 14.30
CA LYS A 132 -2.61 0.39 13.11
C LYS A 132 -1.88 -0.01 11.82
N ALA A 133 -0.58 0.24 11.75
CA ALA A 133 0.26 -0.15 10.64
C ALA A 133 0.23 -1.68 10.41
N LYS A 134 0.41 -2.47 11.47
CA LYS A 134 0.29 -3.94 11.38
C LYS A 134 -1.08 -4.37 10.87
N LEU A 135 -2.17 -3.79 11.41
CA LEU A 135 -3.54 -4.13 10.99
C LEU A 135 -3.73 -3.88 9.48
N ASN A 136 -3.30 -2.73 8.97
CA ASN A 136 -3.40 -2.39 7.55
C ASN A 136 -2.65 -3.40 6.66
N VAL A 137 -1.43 -3.79 7.07
CA VAL A 137 -0.66 -4.81 6.35
C VAL A 137 -1.35 -6.18 6.40
N LEU A 138 -1.90 -6.59 7.56
CA LEU A 138 -2.60 -7.86 7.68
C LEU A 138 -3.86 -7.91 6.81
N LEU A 139 -4.62 -6.82 6.73
CA LEU A 139 -5.77 -6.71 5.83
C LEU A 139 -5.34 -6.83 4.37
N ALA A 140 -4.29 -6.10 3.96
CA ALA A 140 -3.78 -6.16 2.60
C ALA A 140 -3.22 -7.54 2.21
N LEU A 141 -2.64 -8.28 3.15
CA LEU A 141 -2.17 -9.65 2.93
C LEU A 141 -3.29 -10.69 2.89
N SER A 142 -4.49 -10.36 3.35
CA SER A 142 -5.57 -11.33 3.55
C SER A 142 -6.65 -11.30 2.48
N HIS A 143 -6.53 -10.45 1.46
CA HIS A 143 -7.50 -10.39 0.37
C HIS A 143 -7.03 -11.05 -0.95
N GLY A 144 -5.93 -11.83 -0.92
CA GLY A 144 -5.48 -12.58 -2.08
C GLY A 144 -4.71 -11.74 -3.11
N SER A 145 -4.13 -10.60 -2.71
CA SER A 145 -3.40 -9.73 -3.63
C SER A 145 -2.19 -10.43 -4.27
N ARG A 146 -2.01 -10.23 -5.57
CA ARG A 146 -0.82 -10.66 -6.33
C ARG A 146 0.31 -9.61 -6.25
N LEU A 147 -0.05 -8.35 -6.12
CA LEU A 147 0.87 -7.23 -5.93
C LEU A 147 0.56 -6.53 -4.62
N LEU A 148 1.57 -6.38 -3.75
CA LEU A 148 1.45 -5.64 -2.50
C LEU A 148 2.33 -4.40 -2.54
N LEU A 149 1.72 -3.23 -2.38
CA LEU A 149 2.38 -1.93 -2.33
C LEU A 149 2.29 -1.36 -0.92
N LEU A 150 3.44 -1.14 -0.28
CA LEU A 150 3.53 -0.61 1.08
C LEU A 150 4.28 0.72 1.07
N ASP A 151 3.57 1.83 1.29
CA ASP A 151 4.15 3.18 1.35
C ASP A 151 4.23 3.62 2.82
N GLU A 152 5.44 3.56 3.38
CA GLU A 152 5.75 3.91 4.78
C GLU A 152 4.76 3.28 5.79
N PRO A 153 4.61 1.94 5.80
CA PRO A 153 3.57 1.26 6.58
C PRO A 153 3.72 1.43 8.10
N ASP A 154 4.84 1.93 8.56
CA ASP A 154 5.17 2.22 9.96
C ASP A 154 4.73 3.64 10.42
N GLY A 155 4.00 4.37 9.56
CA GLY A 155 3.44 5.69 9.89
C GLY A 155 4.49 6.80 10.00
N GLY A 156 5.56 6.69 9.20
CA GLY A 156 6.52 7.78 9.07
C GLY A 156 7.31 8.08 10.36
N ALA A 157 7.61 7.05 11.17
CA ALA A 157 8.66 7.14 12.16
C ALA A 157 10.00 7.31 11.41
N GLY A 158 10.05 8.35 10.59
CA GLY A 158 11.23 8.78 9.87
C GLY A 158 12.38 8.92 10.85
N CYS A 159 13.48 8.31 10.52
CA CYS A 159 14.80 8.49 11.13
C CYS A 159 15.26 9.96 11.00
N GLY A 160 14.54 10.85 11.68
CA GLY A 160 14.78 12.28 11.84
C GLY A 160 14.89 12.60 13.31
N ARG A 161 15.92 12.04 13.99
CA ARG A 161 16.43 12.67 15.20
C ARG A 161 16.89 14.06 14.78
N LYS A 162 16.05 15.07 15.01
CA LYS A 162 16.54 16.44 15.18
C LYS A 162 17.54 16.38 16.35
N ARG A 163 18.85 16.39 16.04
CA ARG A 163 19.85 16.78 17.03
C ARG A 163 19.41 18.18 17.51
N ARG A 164 19.04 18.27 18.75
CA ARG A 164 19.08 19.53 19.47
C ARG A 164 20.56 19.75 19.72
N ASP A 165 21.15 20.63 18.99
CA ASP A 165 22.44 21.20 19.35
C ASP A 165 22.25 22.08 20.59
N PRO A 166 23.25 22.14 21.48
CA PRO A 166 23.18 22.79 22.79
C PRO A 166 23.07 24.32 22.72
#